data_eab09fd6ff1935ad6f3b6071ba2e5627
#
_entry.id   eab09fd6ff1935ad6f3b6071ba2e5627
#
_cell.length_a   1.000
_cell.length_b   1.000
_cell.length_c   1.000
_cell.angle_alpha   90.00
_cell.angle_beta   90.00
_cell.angle_gamma   90.00
#
_symmetry.space_group_name_H-M   'P 1'
#
loop_
_entity.id
_entity.type
_entity.pdbx_description
1 polymer ?
#
loop_
_entity_poly.entity_id
_entity_poly.type
_entity_poly.pdbx_seq_one_letter_code
_entity_poly.pdbx_strand_id
1 'polypeptide(L)'
;MDDYSNYKLVGQFGQTVKAVNELTAISVEEVRPKVFVYDMGQNMVGVPQIQLSGMKPGTKICLRYAEVKYPDLPEYEGSIGMIMLENIRAAMAQDIYITRGGRETIHPRFTYHGYRFVEITGIDAPLATEAVKGIVLSSIHNFASSYETSNTLVNKLWKNITWSSSGNFLSIPTDCPQRNERLGWAGDISVFSRTATYLADVSQFLRRYVQSMRDVQRSDGRFPDIAPLGGGFGGLLWGSAGITVPWECYQQYGDKRLLNEHYDACLLYTSDAADDRISV
;
A
#
# COMPACT_ATOMS: atom_id res chain seq x y z
N MET A 1 6.78 14.89 -26.94
CA MET A 1 6.02 15.52 -25.83
C MET A 1 4.57 15.36 -26.22
N ASP A 2 3.81 14.60 -25.43
CA ASP A 2 2.41 14.32 -25.77
C ASP A 2 1.59 15.62 -25.65
N ASP A 3 0.63 15.79 -26.57
CA ASP A 3 -0.28 16.95 -26.55
C ASP A 3 -1.46 16.65 -25.62
N TYR A 4 -1.52 17.34 -24.48
CA TYR A 4 -2.58 17.24 -23.50
C TYR A 4 -3.63 18.37 -23.60
N SER A 5 -3.59 19.17 -24.68
CA SER A 5 -4.48 20.33 -24.86
C SER A 5 -5.97 19.97 -24.86
N ASN A 6 -6.30 18.73 -25.21
CA ASN A 6 -7.69 18.24 -25.27
C ASN A 6 -8.17 17.64 -23.94
N TYR A 7 -7.33 17.57 -22.92
CA TYR A 7 -7.74 17.00 -21.63
C TYR A 7 -8.45 18.04 -20.76
N LYS A 8 -9.57 17.63 -20.21
CA LYS A 8 -10.31 18.44 -19.25
C LYS A 8 -9.69 18.29 -17.87
N LEU A 9 -9.21 19.38 -17.32
CA LEU A 9 -8.80 19.41 -15.92
C LEU A 9 -10.02 19.35 -15.00
N VAL A 10 -9.99 18.42 -14.06
CA VAL A 10 -11.03 18.24 -13.04
C VAL A 10 -10.42 18.30 -11.66
N GLY A 11 -11.20 18.69 -10.66
CA GLY A 11 -10.77 18.63 -9.27
C GLY A 11 -10.49 17.19 -8.85
N GLN A 12 -9.44 17.00 -8.05
CA GLN A 12 -9.17 15.68 -7.48
C GLN A 12 -10.31 15.25 -6.57
N PHE A 13 -10.83 14.05 -6.77
CA PHE A 13 -11.77 13.41 -5.87
C PHE A 13 -11.18 12.09 -5.35
N GLY A 14 -11.76 11.58 -4.27
CA GLY A 14 -11.22 10.45 -3.54
C GLY A 14 -10.31 10.88 -2.39
N GLN A 15 -10.03 9.95 -1.51
CA GLN A 15 -9.16 10.17 -0.36
C GLN A 15 -7.69 10.14 -0.81
N THR A 16 -7.02 11.27 -0.59
CA THR A 16 -5.59 11.40 -0.92
C THR A 16 -4.73 10.65 0.08
N VAL A 17 -3.53 10.26 -0.33
CA VAL A 17 -2.51 9.71 0.58
C VAL A 17 -2.01 10.82 1.50
N LYS A 18 -1.98 10.54 2.80
CA LYS A 18 -1.46 11.45 3.84
C LYS A 18 -0.56 10.71 4.81
N ALA A 19 0.27 11.44 5.51
CA ALA A 19 0.91 10.98 6.74
C ALA A 19 -0.17 10.85 7.83
N VAL A 20 -0.41 9.63 8.30
CA VAL A 20 -1.48 9.32 9.27
C VAL A 20 -0.93 8.94 10.64
N ASN A 21 0.32 8.52 10.71
CA ASN A 21 0.99 8.15 11.95
C ASN A 21 2.51 8.30 11.80
N GLU A 22 3.21 8.31 12.92
CA GLU A 22 4.66 8.32 13.00
C GLU A 22 5.12 7.23 13.99
N LEU A 23 6.06 6.40 13.58
CA LEU A 23 6.72 5.42 14.42
C LEU A 23 8.17 5.84 14.65
N THR A 24 8.69 5.59 15.83
CA THR A 24 10.12 5.74 16.15
C THR A 24 10.73 4.35 16.22
N ALA A 25 11.93 4.17 15.67
CA ALA A 25 12.62 2.89 15.79
C ALA A 25 12.77 2.48 17.27
N ILE A 26 12.46 1.22 17.57
CA ILE A 26 12.51 0.69 18.95
C ILE A 26 13.85 0.06 19.30
N SER A 27 14.63 -0.31 18.28
CA SER A 27 15.97 -0.88 18.46
C SER A 27 16.80 -0.72 17.19
N VAL A 28 18.12 -0.87 17.36
CA VAL A 28 19.09 -0.97 16.28
C VAL A 28 20.08 -2.08 16.56
N GLU A 29 20.49 -2.79 15.54
CA GLU A 29 21.46 -3.88 15.62
C GLU A 29 22.50 -3.72 14.50
N GLU A 30 23.79 -3.83 14.82
CA GLU A 30 24.85 -3.95 13.83
C GLU A 30 24.99 -5.43 13.42
N VAL A 31 24.31 -5.81 12.36
CA VAL A 31 24.23 -7.21 11.89
C VAL A 31 25.47 -7.65 11.11
N ARG A 32 26.21 -6.70 10.58
CA ARG A 32 27.53 -6.84 9.92
C ARG A 32 28.30 -5.53 10.14
N PRO A 33 29.62 -5.51 10.01
CA PRO A 33 30.39 -4.28 10.15
C PRO A 33 29.80 -3.14 9.29
N LYS A 34 29.36 -2.06 9.97
CA LYS A 34 28.72 -0.86 9.38
C LYS A 34 27.40 -1.13 8.62
N VAL A 35 26.70 -2.22 8.94
CA VAL A 35 25.36 -2.52 8.47
C VAL A 35 24.40 -2.50 9.66
N PHE A 36 23.60 -1.46 9.76
CA PHE A 36 22.73 -1.21 10.91
C PHE A 36 21.26 -1.45 10.52
N VAL A 37 20.61 -2.38 11.21
CA VAL A 37 19.19 -2.72 11.01
C VAL A 37 18.36 -2.16 12.16
N TYR A 38 17.43 -1.28 11.82
CA TYR A 38 16.49 -0.65 12.73
C TYR A 38 15.17 -1.39 12.70
N ASP A 39 14.61 -1.74 13.85
CA ASP A 39 13.26 -2.28 13.99
C ASP A 39 12.27 -1.15 14.32
N MET A 40 11.26 -0.95 13.49
CA MET A 40 10.20 0.03 13.71
C MET A 40 9.13 -0.47 14.69
N GLY A 41 9.23 -1.73 15.17
CA GLY A 41 8.28 -2.36 16.08
C GLY A 41 6.95 -2.78 15.44
N GLN A 42 6.65 -2.27 14.25
CA GLN A 42 5.42 -2.53 13.51
C GLN A 42 5.70 -2.59 12.01
N ASN A 43 5.12 -3.58 11.32
CA ASN A 43 5.10 -3.58 9.85
C ASN A 43 4.16 -2.47 9.37
N MET A 44 4.66 -1.56 8.56
CA MET A 44 3.98 -0.35 8.12
C MET A 44 4.20 -0.10 6.63
N VAL A 45 3.42 0.81 6.09
CA VAL A 45 3.65 1.34 4.73
C VAL A 45 3.88 2.85 4.81
N GLY A 46 4.94 3.31 4.17
CA GLY A 46 5.32 4.72 4.20
C GLY A 46 6.77 4.97 3.82
N VAL A 47 7.36 5.98 4.42
CA VAL A 47 8.75 6.38 4.17
C VAL A 47 9.49 6.60 5.48
N PRO A 48 10.80 6.31 5.53
CA PRO A 48 11.59 6.72 6.69
C PRO A 48 11.85 8.23 6.67
N GLN A 49 11.96 8.80 7.85
CA GLN A 49 12.53 10.11 8.07
C GLN A 49 13.75 9.96 8.99
N ILE A 50 14.90 10.36 8.51
CA ILE A 50 16.17 10.12 9.20
C ILE A 50 16.87 11.45 9.46
N GLN A 51 17.25 11.67 10.70
CA GLN A 51 18.06 12.82 11.11
C GLN A 51 19.53 12.45 11.07
N LEU A 52 20.29 13.14 10.23
CA LEU A 52 21.73 12.99 10.09
C LEU A 52 22.45 14.20 10.71
N SER A 53 23.58 13.94 11.35
CA SER A 53 24.46 14.99 11.86
C SER A 53 25.94 14.59 11.73
N GLY A 54 26.80 15.56 11.41
CA GLY A 54 28.23 15.35 11.33
C GLY A 54 28.70 14.52 10.13
N MET A 55 27.83 14.23 9.16
CA MET A 55 28.23 13.55 7.93
C MET A 55 29.12 14.45 7.07
N LYS A 56 30.09 13.84 6.39
CA LYS A 56 30.90 14.55 5.38
C LYS A 56 30.05 14.77 4.12
N PRO A 57 30.17 15.93 3.45
CA PRO A 57 29.53 16.12 2.15
C PRO A 57 29.95 15.03 1.16
N GLY A 58 29.00 14.53 0.37
CA GLY A 58 29.23 13.48 -0.61
C GLY A 58 29.20 12.05 -0.03
N THR A 59 28.95 11.87 1.26
CA THR A 59 28.76 10.52 1.82
C THR A 59 27.52 9.87 1.23
N LYS A 60 27.68 8.68 0.66
CA LYS A 60 26.58 7.87 0.13
C LYS A 60 25.97 7.04 1.24
N ILE A 61 24.70 7.31 1.56
CA ILE A 61 23.89 6.52 2.48
C ILE A 61 22.93 5.68 1.66
N CYS A 62 22.87 4.38 1.94
CA CYS A 62 21.91 3.48 1.34
C CYS A 62 20.91 3.00 2.41
N LEU A 63 19.62 3.09 2.08
CA LEU A 63 18.51 2.62 2.87
C LEU A 63 17.89 1.43 2.16
N ARG A 64 17.70 0.30 2.84
CA ARG A 64 16.96 -0.85 2.32
C ARG A 64 15.86 -1.24 3.29
N TYR A 65 14.79 -1.85 2.77
CA TYR A 65 13.55 -2.06 3.50
C TYR A 65 13.11 -3.50 3.42
N ALA A 66 12.66 -4.06 4.56
CA ALA A 66 12.08 -5.40 4.59
C ALA A 66 11.01 -5.53 5.69
N GLU A 67 10.12 -6.49 5.50
CA GLU A 67 9.09 -6.84 6.49
C GLU A 67 9.62 -7.78 7.57
N VAL A 68 10.62 -8.59 7.22
CA VAL A 68 11.19 -9.63 8.08
C VAL A 68 12.73 -9.63 8.00
N LYS A 69 13.36 -10.21 9.02
CA LYS A 69 14.79 -10.54 9.04
C LYS A 69 14.95 -12.04 8.86
N TYR A 70 16.14 -12.46 8.41
CA TYR A 70 16.51 -13.87 8.44
C TYR A 70 16.49 -14.38 9.87
N PRO A 71 15.70 -15.43 10.17
CA PRO A 71 15.63 -15.99 11.50
C PRO A 71 16.92 -16.76 11.87
N ASP A 72 17.09 -17.01 13.16
CA ASP A 72 18.19 -17.85 13.67
C ASP A 72 17.88 -19.33 13.43
N LEU A 73 18.14 -19.76 12.19
CA LEU A 73 18.00 -21.14 11.72
C LEU A 73 19.26 -21.57 10.95
N PRO A 74 19.65 -22.85 11.03
CA PRO A 74 20.88 -23.34 10.39
C PRO A 74 20.98 -23.04 8.88
N GLU A 75 19.86 -23.09 8.15
CA GLU A 75 19.81 -22.80 6.71
C GLU A 75 20.16 -21.34 6.38
N TYR A 76 20.10 -20.43 7.36
CA TYR A 76 20.43 -19.02 7.19
C TYR A 76 21.75 -18.62 7.88
N GLU A 77 22.58 -19.59 8.24
CA GLU A 77 23.93 -19.32 8.77
C GLU A 77 24.65 -18.35 7.86
N GLY A 78 25.22 -17.26 8.43
CA GLY A 78 25.84 -16.19 7.67
C GLY A 78 24.88 -15.05 7.23
N SER A 79 23.56 -15.23 7.31
CA SER A 79 22.57 -14.18 7.00
C SER A 79 21.70 -13.80 8.20
N ILE A 80 21.79 -14.52 9.31
CA ILE A 80 21.00 -14.31 10.52
C ILE A 80 20.99 -12.83 10.94
N GLY A 81 19.81 -12.31 11.21
CA GLY A 81 19.58 -10.92 11.64
C GLY A 81 19.59 -9.87 10.50
N MET A 82 20.10 -10.21 9.33
CA MET A 82 20.00 -9.34 8.15
C MET A 82 18.56 -9.25 7.67
N ILE A 83 18.23 -8.18 6.95
CA ILE A 83 16.91 -8.04 6.31
C ILE A 83 16.74 -9.10 5.22
N MET A 84 15.57 -9.77 5.19
CA MET A 84 15.23 -10.74 4.16
C MET A 84 14.56 -10.05 2.98
N LEU A 85 15.14 -10.17 1.79
CA LEU A 85 14.65 -9.56 0.56
C LEU A 85 14.11 -10.59 -0.46
N GLU A 86 14.22 -11.87 -0.16
CA GLU A 86 13.78 -12.95 -1.06
C GLU A 86 12.26 -12.95 -1.25
N ASN A 87 11.51 -12.60 -0.21
CA ASN A 87 10.05 -12.57 -0.22
C ASN A 87 9.45 -11.39 -0.98
N ILE A 88 10.25 -10.40 -1.38
CA ILE A 88 9.81 -9.22 -2.12
C ILE A 88 10.08 -9.32 -3.62
N ARG A 89 10.29 -10.51 -4.13
CA ARG A 89 10.62 -10.83 -5.52
C ARG A 89 11.90 -10.07 -5.94
N ALA A 90 11.95 -9.51 -7.12
CA ALA A 90 13.10 -8.74 -7.60
C ALA A 90 13.05 -7.24 -7.24
N ALA A 91 12.18 -6.83 -6.30
CA ALA A 91 12.13 -5.45 -5.86
C ALA A 91 13.43 -5.06 -5.14
N MET A 92 14.05 -3.96 -5.55
CA MET A 92 15.25 -3.49 -4.87
C MET A 92 14.95 -2.95 -3.47
N ALA A 93 13.76 -2.37 -3.25
CA ALA A 93 13.32 -1.76 -2.01
C ALA A 93 14.44 -0.93 -1.37
N GLN A 94 14.98 0.03 -2.14
CA GLN A 94 16.19 0.74 -1.80
C GLN A 94 16.10 2.21 -2.19
N ASP A 95 16.62 3.09 -1.31
CA ASP A 95 16.86 4.48 -1.61
C ASP A 95 18.33 4.83 -1.34
N ILE A 96 18.88 5.74 -2.14
CA ILE A 96 20.23 6.24 -2.00
C ILE A 96 20.20 7.74 -1.80
N TYR A 97 20.87 8.20 -0.76
CA TYR A 97 21.02 9.60 -0.45
C TYR A 97 22.51 10.01 -0.43
N ILE A 98 22.82 11.14 -1.05
CA ILE A 98 24.16 11.75 -0.99
C ILE A 98 24.09 12.96 -0.08
N THR A 99 24.83 12.93 1.02
CA THR A 99 24.80 13.97 2.05
C THR A 99 25.38 15.29 1.55
N ARG A 100 24.80 16.40 2.02
CA ARG A 100 25.36 17.74 1.83
C ARG A 100 26.30 18.16 2.94
N GLY A 101 26.28 17.39 4.04
CA GLY A 101 27.04 17.67 5.25
C GLY A 101 26.27 18.52 6.29
N GLY A 102 26.80 18.52 7.52
CA GLY A 102 26.15 19.22 8.63
C GLY A 102 24.96 18.46 9.24
N ARG A 103 23.88 19.17 9.54
CA ARG A 103 22.63 18.57 10.06
C ARG A 103 21.60 18.51 8.92
N GLU A 104 21.10 17.33 8.65
CA GLU A 104 20.13 17.07 7.59
C GLU A 104 18.99 16.19 8.09
N THR A 105 17.77 16.45 7.63
CA THR A 105 16.65 15.51 7.73
C THR A 105 16.33 15.02 6.34
N ILE A 106 16.45 13.73 6.15
CA ILE A 106 16.22 13.08 4.85
C ILE A 106 14.98 12.21 4.89
N HIS A 107 14.26 12.18 3.79
CA HIS A 107 13.19 11.23 3.51
C HIS A 107 13.04 11.04 1.99
N PRO A 108 12.70 9.85 1.50
CA PRO A 108 12.41 9.63 0.09
C PRO A 108 11.19 10.45 -0.35
N ARG A 109 11.17 10.82 -1.63
CA ARG A 109 10.03 11.50 -2.27
C ARG A 109 9.56 10.69 -3.47
N PHE A 110 8.27 10.78 -3.78
CA PHE A 110 7.64 10.12 -4.93
C PHE A 110 7.75 8.59 -4.91
N THR A 111 7.93 8.01 -3.72
CA THR A 111 7.95 6.57 -3.46
C THR A 111 7.36 6.27 -2.09
N TYR A 112 7.16 4.99 -1.82
CA TYR A 112 6.84 4.46 -0.50
C TYR A 112 7.33 3.01 -0.41
N HIS A 113 7.46 2.49 0.80
CA HIS A 113 7.89 1.12 1.06
C HIS A 113 6.97 0.47 2.09
N GLY A 114 6.79 -0.85 1.99
CA GLY A 114 6.20 -1.68 3.04
C GLY A 114 7.32 -2.34 3.83
N TYR A 115 7.42 -2.06 5.13
CA TYR A 115 8.54 -2.52 5.93
C TYR A 115 8.26 -2.48 7.43
N ARG A 116 8.96 -3.33 8.15
CA ARG A 116 9.19 -3.22 9.59
C ARG A 116 10.64 -2.86 9.88
N PHE A 117 11.56 -3.28 9.03
CA PHE A 117 12.99 -3.10 9.23
C PHE A 117 13.58 -2.17 8.17
N VAL A 118 14.42 -1.23 8.63
CA VAL A 118 15.21 -0.35 7.78
C VAL A 118 16.68 -0.67 8.01
N GLU A 119 17.35 -1.11 6.96
CA GLU A 119 18.81 -1.25 6.95
C GLU A 119 19.46 0.04 6.48
N ILE A 120 20.42 0.53 7.22
CA ILE A 120 21.19 1.74 6.91
C ILE A 120 22.67 1.37 6.76
N THR A 121 23.24 1.72 5.61
CA THR A 121 24.68 1.62 5.36
C THR A 121 25.25 2.94 4.87
N GLY A 122 26.59 3.08 4.89
CA GLY A 122 27.26 4.33 4.56
C GLY A 122 27.48 5.26 5.74
N ILE A 123 27.23 4.77 6.98
CA ILE A 123 27.53 5.45 8.22
C ILE A 123 28.55 4.63 9.03
N ASP A 124 29.35 5.30 9.85
CA ASP A 124 30.43 4.65 10.62
C ASP A 124 29.97 4.11 11.99
N ALA A 125 28.86 4.63 12.50
CA ALA A 125 28.25 4.23 13.76
C ALA A 125 26.73 4.32 13.65
N PRO A 126 25.96 3.55 14.48
CA PRO A 126 24.52 3.62 14.46
C PRO A 126 24.02 5.01 14.86
N LEU A 127 22.94 5.46 14.23
CA LEU A 127 22.20 6.63 14.68
C LEU A 127 21.37 6.24 15.93
N ALA A 128 21.10 7.21 16.80
CA ALA A 128 20.14 7.00 17.88
C ALA A 128 18.76 6.61 17.31
N THR A 129 18.03 5.75 18.00
CA THR A 129 16.72 5.27 17.53
C THR A 129 15.75 6.41 17.26
N GLU A 130 15.79 7.49 18.07
CA GLU A 130 14.98 8.68 17.93
C GLU A 130 15.26 9.46 16.63
N ALA A 131 16.43 9.24 16.03
CA ALA A 131 16.80 9.85 14.75
C ALA A 131 16.21 9.09 13.55
N VAL A 132 15.63 7.90 13.75
CA VAL A 132 15.07 7.06 12.69
C VAL A 132 13.58 6.88 12.94
N LYS A 133 12.78 7.55 12.12
CA LYS A 133 11.33 7.52 12.19
C LYS A 133 10.73 6.90 10.94
N GLY A 134 9.57 6.29 11.07
CA GLY A 134 8.73 5.81 9.98
C GLY A 134 7.48 6.68 9.88
N ILE A 135 7.32 7.37 8.78
CA ILE A 135 6.13 8.17 8.47
C ILE A 135 5.13 7.26 7.78
N VAL A 136 4.08 6.89 8.47
CA VAL A 136 3.03 6.00 7.96
C VAL A 136 2.15 6.76 6.97
N LEU A 137 2.03 6.23 5.77
CA LEU A 137 1.22 6.80 4.70
C LEU A 137 -0.04 5.94 4.48
N SER A 138 -1.18 6.60 4.31
CA SER A 138 -2.45 5.93 4.00
C SER A 138 -3.47 6.87 3.36
N SER A 139 -4.40 6.30 2.61
CA SER A 139 -5.66 6.96 2.23
C SER A 139 -6.77 6.74 3.26
N ILE A 140 -6.59 5.85 4.23
CA ILE A 140 -7.44 5.78 5.42
C ILE A 140 -6.91 6.78 6.44
N HIS A 141 -7.58 7.93 6.55
CA HIS A 141 -7.13 9.00 7.44
C HIS A 141 -7.51 8.74 8.89
N ASN A 142 -8.66 8.09 9.11
CA ASN A 142 -9.13 7.71 10.43
C ASN A 142 -9.94 6.41 10.33
N PHE A 143 -9.80 5.53 11.31
CA PHE A 143 -10.71 4.40 11.48
C PHE A 143 -11.99 4.89 12.15
N ALA A 144 -13.13 4.43 11.63
CA ALA A 144 -14.47 4.79 12.13
C ALA A 144 -14.97 3.84 13.21
N SER A 145 -14.32 2.70 13.39
CA SER A 145 -14.68 1.69 14.37
C SER A 145 -13.49 1.28 15.24
N SER A 146 -13.82 0.81 16.44
CA SER A 146 -12.88 0.20 17.38
C SER A 146 -13.46 -1.12 17.86
N TYR A 147 -12.59 -2.07 18.19
CA TYR A 147 -12.98 -3.38 18.65
C TYR A 147 -12.02 -3.88 19.72
N GLU A 148 -12.56 -4.27 20.87
CA GLU A 148 -11.81 -4.81 21.99
C GLU A 148 -12.59 -5.93 22.67
N THR A 149 -11.90 -6.99 23.02
CA THR A 149 -12.45 -8.15 23.74
C THR A 149 -11.52 -8.58 24.86
N SER A 150 -11.97 -9.51 25.69
CA SER A 150 -11.13 -10.16 26.69
C SER A 150 -10.08 -11.12 26.08
N ASN A 151 -10.19 -11.46 24.79
CA ASN A 151 -9.26 -12.35 24.11
C ASN A 151 -8.17 -11.54 23.39
N THR A 152 -6.93 -11.65 23.86
CA THR A 152 -5.78 -10.92 23.33
C THR A 152 -5.45 -11.28 21.88
N LEU A 153 -5.68 -12.53 21.44
CA LEU A 153 -5.44 -12.95 20.06
C LEU A 153 -6.45 -12.33 19.10
N VAL A 154 -7.71 -12.21 19.51
CA VAL A 154 -8.74 -11.53 18.72
C VAL A 154 -8.43 -10.04 18.60
N ASN A 155 -7.98 -9.40 19.68
CA ASN A 155 -7.56 -8.00 19.66
C ASN A 155 -6.32 -7.80 18.76
N LYS A 156 -5.38 -8.76 18.76
CA LYS A 156 -4.23 -8.75 17.85
C LYS A 156 -4.66 -8.90 16.38
N LEU A 157 -5.62 -9.78 16.10
CA LEU A 157 -6.19 -9.93 14.75
C LEU A 157 -6.79 -8.61 14.26
N TRP A 158 -7.58 -7.92 15.08
CA TRP A 158 -8.12 -6.60 14.77
C TRP A 158 -7.02 -5.60 14.40
N LYS A 159 -5.98 -5.51 15.23
CA LYS A 159 -4.83 -4.63 14.95
C LYS A 159 -4.12 -4.99 13.64
N ASN A 160 -3.93 -6.27 13.36
CA ASN A 160 -3.31 -6.71 12.11
C ASN A 160 -4.17 -6.30 10.89
N ILE A 161 -5.50 -6.47 10.97
CA ILE A 161 -6.42 -6.07 9.89
C ILE A 161 -6.35 -4.55 9.67
N THR A 162 -6.37 -3.74 10.73
CA THR A 162 -6.29 -2.28 10.60
C THR A 162 -4.96 -1.81 10.00
N TRP A 163 -3.83 -2.40 10.40
CA TRP A 163 -2.52 -2.09 9.82
C TRP A 163 -2.42 -2.51 8.35
N SER A 164 -2.92 -3.71 8.01
CA SER A 164 -2.96 -4.19 6.62
C SER A 164 -3.86 -3.30 5.75
N SER A 165 -5.02 -2.92 6.25
CA SER A 165 -5.94 -2.02 5.54
C SER A 165 -5.30 -0.65 5.31
N SER A 166 -4.67 -0.07 6.35
CA SER A 166 -3.97 1.21 6.24
C SER A 166 -2.86 1.16 5.19
N GLY A 167 -2.07 0.07 5.17
CA GLY A 167 -0.94 -0.09 4.25
C GLY A 167 -1.34 -0.38 2.81
N ASN A 168 -2.49 -1.00 2.57
CA ASN A 168 -2.94 -1.35 1.23
C ASN A 168 -3.90 -0.31 0.61
N PHE A 169 -4.38 0.66 1.39
CA PHE A 169 -5.22 1.74 0.86
C PHE A 169 -4.35 2.98 0.60
N LEU A 170 -3.63 2.97 -0.54
CA LEU A 170 -2.80 4.06 -1.01
C LEU A 170 -3.26 4.55 -2.39
N SER A 171 -4.13 5.54 -2.43
CA SER A 171 -4.75 6.06 -3.64
C SER A 171 -5.69 5.07 -4.34
N ILE A 172 -5.31 3.81 -4.40
CA ILE A 172 -6.07 2.65 -4.87
C ILE A 172 -5.93 1.52 -3.85
N PRO A 173 -6.83 0.53 -3.85
CA PRO A 173 -6.64 -0.69 -3.05
C PRO A 173 -5.52 -1.52 -3.68
N THR A 174 -4.31 -1.43 -3.10
CA THR A 174 -3.15 -2.19 -3.57
C THR A 174 -3.14 -3.59 -2.97
N ASP A 175 -2.66 -4.57 -3.74
CA ASP A 175 -2.47 -5.94 -3.27
C ASP A 175 -1.24 -6.10 -2.37
N CYS A 176 -0.10 -5.57 -2.80
CA CYS A 176 1.20 -5.78 -2.18
C CYS A 176 2.02 -4.48 -2.14
N PRO A 177 2.02 -3.72 -1.04
CA PRO A 177 2.72 -2.43 -0.96
C PRO A 177 4.25 -2.56 -0.88
N GLN A 178 4.79 -3.73 -0.49
CA GLN A 178 6.21 -3.92 -0.16
C GLN A 178 7.08 -4.40 -1.33
N ARG A 179 6.49 -4.86 -2.42
CA ARG A 179 7.22 -5.50 -3.55
C ARG A 179 6.85 -4.86 -4.88
N ASN A 180 7.48 -5.34 -5.96
CA ASN A 180 7.23 -4.91 -7.33
C ASN A 180 5.91 -5.48 -7.90
N GLU A 181 4.80 -5.11 -7.34
CA GLU A 181 3.44 -5.34 -7.83
C GLU A 181 2.66 -4.05 -7.67
N ARG A 182 2.11 -3.74 -6.49
CA ARG A 182 1.46 -2.47 -6.15
C ARG A 182 0.31 -2.12 -7.08
N LEU A 183 -0.43 -3.14 -7.51
CA LEU A 183 -1.52 -3.01 -8.46
C LEU A 183 -2.87 -3.00 -7.74
N GLY A 184 -3.85 -2.34 -8.33
CA GLY A 184 -5.23 -2.32 -7.85
C GLY A 184 -5.99 -3.57 -8.29
N TRP A 185 -5.67 -4.73 -7.70
CA TRP A 185 -6.34 -5.99 -7.98
C TRP A 185 -7.79 -5.97 -7.50
N ALA A 186 -8.70 -6.22 -8.43
CA ALA A 186 -10.13 -6.15 -8.18
C ALA A 186 -10.65 -7.30 -7.30
N GLY A 187 -10.01 -8.46 -7.36
CA GLY A 187 -10.39 -9.63 -6.56
C GLY A 187 -10.27 -9.38 -5.06
N ASP A 188 -9.17 -8.79 -4.64
CA ASP A 188 -8.91 -8.47 -3.22
C ASP A 188 -9.96 -7.51 -2.66
N ILE A 189 -10.23 -6.41 -3.36
CA ILE A 189 -11.23 -5.45 -2.90
C ILE A 189 -12.67 -5.97 -3.04
N SER A 190 -12.93 -6.89 -3.96
CA SER A 190 -14.24 -7.54 -4.09
C SER A 190 -14.64 -8.22 -2.79
N VAL A 191 -13.73 -8.95 -2.15
CA VAL A 191 -14.00 -9.64 -0.88
C VAL A 191 -13.85 -8.73 0.34
N PHE A 192 -13.00 -7.70 0.26
CA PHE A 192 -12.68 -6.86 1.40
C PHE A 192 -13.56 -5.60 1.51
N SER A 193 -14.23 -5.16 0.45
CA SER A 193 -14.97 -3.89 0.41
C SER A 193 -15.96 -3.73 1.57
N ARG A 194 -16.74 -4.75 1.88
CA ARG A 194 -17.68 -4.75 3.02
C ARG A 194 -16.94 -4.53 4.34
N THR A 195 -15.86 -5.26 4.59
CA THR A 195 -15.06 -5.10 5.80
C THR A 195 -14.47 -3.69 5.88
N ALA A 196 -13.95 -3.17 4.76
CA ALA A 196 -13.40 -1.81 4.69
C ALA A 196 -14.42 -0.75 5.11
N THR A 197 -15.69 -0.89 4.69
CA THR A 197 -16.75 0.07 5.06
C THR A 197 -17.12 0.04 6.54
N TYR A 198 -16.87 -1.05 7.25
CA TYR A 198 -17.02 -1.12 8.71
C TYR A 198 -15.82 -0.56 9.46
N LEU A 199 -14.62 -0.69 8.89
CA LEU A 199 -13.39 -0.22 9.53
C LEU A 199 -13.25 1.30 9.48
N ALA A 200 -13.56 1.91 8.33
CA ALA A 200 -13.30 3.32 8.07
C ALA A 200 -14.33 3.92 7.11
N ASP A 201 -14.45 5.25 7.11
CA ASP A 201 -15.12 5.92 5.99
C ASP A 201 -14.22 5.86 4.75
N VAL A 202 -14.56 4.96 3.85
CA VAL A 202 -13.87 4.74 2.58
C VAL A 202 -14.74 5.06 1.37
N SER A 203 -15.84 5.79 1.56
CA SER A 203 -16.84 6.08 0.53
C SER A 203 -16.20 6.72 -0.71
N GLN A 204 -15.40 7.77 -0.51
CA GLN A 204 -14.76 8.48 -1.61
C GLN A 204 -13.58 7.69 -2.21
N PHE A 205 -12.89 6.89 -1.40
CA PHE A 205 -11.82 6.01 -1.86
C PHE A 205 -12.37 4.94 -2.80
N LEU A 206 -13.40 4.21 -2.39
CA LEU A 206 -14.03 3.17 -3.19
C LEU A 206 -14.74 3.75 -4.42
N ARG A 207 -15.40 4.91 -4.28
CA ARG A 207 -15.99 5.61 -5.43
C ARG A 207 -14.94 5.95 -6.49
N ARG A 208 -13.75 6.43 -6.08
CA ARG A 208 -12.63 6.68 -7.00
C ARG A 208 -12.16 5.40 -7.68
N TYR A 209 -12.09 4.31 -6.94
CA TYR A 209 -11.69 3.01 -7.50
C TYR A 209 -12.74 2.47 -8.50
N VAL A 210 -14.03 2.55 -8.16
CA VAL A 210 -15.14 2.18 -9.07
C VAL A 210 -15.09 3.01 -10.37
N GLN A 211 -14.77 4.30 -10.28
CA GLN A 211 -14.52 5.13 -11.47
C GLN A 211 -13.36 4.57 -12.30
N SER A 212 -12.25 4.20 -11.65
CA SER A 212 -11.10 3.62 -12.34
C SER A 212 -11.44 2.30 -13.05
N MET A 213 -12.32 1.49 -12.47
CA MET A 213 -12.80 0.25 -13.11
C MET A 213 -13.62 0.55 -14.37
N ARG A 214 -14.49 1.59 -14.34
CA ARG A 214 -15.22 2.03 -15.54
C ARG A 214 -14.30 2.53 -16.65
N ASP A 215 -13.29 3.33 -16.26
CA ASP A 215 -12.34 3.93 -17.21
C ASP A 215 -11.58 2.88 -18.02
N VAL A 216 -11.44 1.65 -17.49
CA VAL A 216 -10.72 0.53 -18.11
C VAL A 216 -11.63 -0.67 -18.45
N GLN A 217 -12.95 -0.49 -18.40
CA GLN A 217 -13.88 -1.54 -18.80
C GLN A 217 -13.66 -1.93 -20.26
N ARG A 218 -13.67 -3.20 -20.54
CA ARG A 218 -13.41 -3.75 -21.87
C ARG A 218 -14.60 -3.52 -22.81
N SER A 219 -14.32 -3.53 -24.10
CA SER A 219 -15.38 -3.41 -25.13
C SER A 219 -16.38 -4.56 -25.12
N ASP A 220 -16.00 -5.72 -24.57
CA ASP A 220 -16.86 -6.88 -24.34
C ASP A 220 -17.64 -6.80 -23.01
N GLY A 221 -17.71 -5.65 -22.39
CA GLY A 221 -18.43 -5.40 -21.14
C GLY A 221 -17.73 -5.85 -19.86
N ARG A 222 -16.71 -6.70 -19.92
CA ARG A 222 -16.03 -7.20 -18.74
C ARG A 222 -15.21 -6.12 -18.03
N PHE A 223 -15.29 -6.10 -16.70
CA PHE A 223 -14.33 -5.35 -15.92
C PHE A 223 -13.01 -6.14 -15.86
N PRO A 224 -11.85 -5.47 -15.98
CA PRO A 224 -10.56 -6.13 -15.92
C PRO A 224 -10.22 -6.57 -14.49
N ASP A 225 -9.18 -7.38 -14.37
CA ASP A 225 -8.69 -7.83 -13.06
C ASP A 225 -8.01 -6.70 -12.26
N ILE A 226 -7.52 -5.66 -12.95
CA ILE A 226 -6.70 -4.58 -12.38
C ILE A 226 -7.23 -3.22 -12.81
N ALA A 227 -7.34 -2.27 -11.88
CA ALA A 227 -7.66 -0.87 -12.15
C ALA A 227 -6.75 0.08 -11.33
N PRO A 228 -6.36 1.24 -11.83
CA PRO A 228 -6.77 1.91 -13.08
C PRO A 228 -5.97 1.48 -14.33
N LEU A 229 -5.02 0.57 -14.19
CA LEU A 229 -4.09 0.23 -15.26
C LEU A 229 -4.74 -0.60 -16.37
N GLY A 230 -5.77 -1.38 -16.03
CA GLY A 230 -6.34 -2.38 -16.92
C GLY A 230 -5.51 -3.67 -16.93
N GLY A 231 -6.01 -4.67 -17.64
CA GLY A 231 -5.35 -5.96 -17.81
C GLY A 231 -6.03 -7.10 -17.06
N GLY A 232 -5.62 -8.32 -17.42
CA GLY A 232 -6.22 -9.54 -16.94
C GLY A 232 -7.46 -9.96 -17.70
N PHE A 233 -8.00 -11.10 -17.33
CA PHE A 233 -9.13 -11.74 -18.05
C PHE A 233 -10.50 -11.16 -17.67
N GLY A 234 -10.63 -10.58 -16.48
CA GLY A 234 -11.93 -10.20 -15.91
C GLY A 234 -12.65 -11.42 -15.32
N GLY A 235 -11.92 -12.24 -14.57
CA GLY A 235 -12.44 -13.46 -13.96
C GLY A 235 -13.56 -13.20 -12.97
N LEU A 236 -14.30 -14.26 -12.59
CA LEU A 236 -15.54 -14.17 -11.80
C LEU A 236 -15.40 -13.29 -10.54
N LEU A 237 -14.36 -13.48 -9.75
CA LEU A 237 -14.14 -12.72 -8.51
C LEU A 237 -13.61 -11.30 -8.78
N TRP A 238 -12.75 -11.16 -9.78
CA TRP A 238 -12.15 -9.87 -10.15
C TRP A 238 -13.13 -8.98 -10.91
N GLY A 239 -13.71 -9.47 -12.00
CA GLY A 239 -14.68 -8.70 -12.78
C GLY A 239 -15.94 -8.36 -11.99
N SER A 240 -16.42 -9.25 -11.13
CA SER A 240 -17.60 -8.98 -10.29
C SER A 240 -17.38 -7.87 -9.24
N ALA A 241 -16.15 -7.44 -9.00
CA ALA A 241 -15.87 -6.28 -8.16
C ALA A 241 -16.57 -5.01 -8.68
N GLY A 242 -16.76 -4.91 -10.00
CA GLY A 242 -17.56 -3.86 -10.62
C GLY A 242 -19.04 -3.83 -10.18
N ILE A 243 -19.54 -4.92 -9.64
CA ILE A 243 -20.88 -5.00 -9.04
C ILE A 243 -20.80 -4.95 -7.52
N THR A 244 -19.91 -5.75 -6.94
CA THR A 244 -19.81 -5.93 -5.48
C THR A 244 -19.43 -4.64 -4.77
N VAL A 245 -18.39 -3.95 -5.23
CA VAL A 245 -17.88 -2.76 -4.56
C VAL A 245 -18.89 -1.61 -4.53
N PRO A 246 -19.53 -1.19 -5.65
CA PRO A 246 -20.56 -0.15 -5.60
C PRO A 246 -21.79 -0.57 -4.80
N TRP A 247 -22.13 -1.86 -4.78
CA TRP A 247 -23.23 -2.38 -3.96
C TRP A 247 -22.93 -2.27 -2.47
N GLU A 248 -21.75 -2.67 -2.00
CA GLU A 248 -21.33 -2.55 -0.61
C GLU A 248 -21.26 -1.07 -0.17
N CYS A 249 -20.77 -0.18 -1.05
CA CYS A 249 -20.82 1.26 -0.81
C CYS A 249 -22.26 1.77 -0.62
N TYR A 250 -23.18 1.35 -1.48
CA TYR A 250 -24.59 1.73 -1.34
C TYR A 250 -25.20 1.19 -0.05
N GLN A 251 -24.96 -0.06 0.29
CA GLN A 251 -25.49 -0.66 1.53
C GLN A 251 -25.01 0.09 2.78
N GLN A 252 -23.77 0.55 2.79
CA GLN A 252 -23.18 1.22 3.94
C GLN A 252 -23.50 2.73 3.99
N TYR A 253 -23.41 3.41 2.85
CA TYR A 253 -23.47 4.88 2.79
C TYR A 253 -24.76 5.45 2.18
N GLY A 254 -25.60 4.62 1.58
CA GLY A 254 -26.83 5.04 0.91
C GLY A 254 -26.62 5.88 -0.36
N ASP A 255 -25.40 5.87 -0.93
CA ASP A 255 -25.04 6.70 -2.09
C ASP A 255 -25.67 6.16 -3.39
N LYS A 256 -26.90 6.60 -3.66
CA LYS A 256 -27.62 6.29 -4.89
C LYS A 256 -26.95 6.90 -6.13
N ARG A 257 -26.19 8.01 -5.97
CA ARG A 257 -25.49 8.64 -7.09
C ARG A 257 -24.41 7.71 -7.63
N LEU A 258 -23.65 7.02 -6.76
CA LEU A 258 -22.68 6.03 -7.19
C LEU A 258 -23.31 4.93 -8.04
N LEU A 259 -24.47 4.40 -7.61
CA LEU A 259 -25.19 3.39 -8.39
C LEU A 259 -25.64 3.92 -9.75
N ASN A 260 -26.19 5.12 -9.80
CA ASN A 260 -26.62 5.75 -11.07
C ASN A 260 -25.44 5.97 -12.02
N GLU A 261 -24.32 6.48 -11.51
CA GLU A 261 -23.11 6.72 -12.32
C GLU A 261 -22.48 5.43 -12.86
N HIS A 262 -22.74 4.30 -12.20
CA HIS A 262 -22.14 3.00 -12.54
C HIS A 262 -23.12 2.04 -13.23
N TYR A 263 -24.38 2.42 -13.35
CA TYR A 263 -25.46 1.56 -13.83
C TYR A 263 -25.23 0.99 -15.23
N ASP A 264 -24.89 1.85 -16.19
CA ASP A 264 -24.67 1.43 -17.58
C ASP A 264 -23.49 0.46 -17.72
N ALA A 265 -22.43 0.68 -16.93
CA ALA A 265 -21.28 -0.23 -16.87
C ALA A 265 -21.65 -1.61 -16.28
N CYS A 266 -22.50 -1.62 -15.26
CA CYS A 266 -23.01 -2.86 -14.70
C CYS A 266 -23.92 -3.60 -15.70
N LEU A 267 -24.80 -2.86 -16.41
CA LEU A 267 -25.70 -3.44 -17.39
C LEU A 267 -24.92 -4.08 -18.54
N LEU A 268 -23.89 -3.39 -19.05
CA LEU A 268 -23.01 -3.92 -20.08
C LEU A 268 -22.29 -5.20 -19.63
N TYR A 269 -21.74 -5.21 -18.41
CA TYR A 269 -21.09 -6.40 -17.82
C TYR A 269 -22.04 -7.59 -17.68
N THR A 270 -23.29 -7.36 -17.28
CA THR A 270 -24.26 -8.44 -17.00
C THR A 270 -24.96 -8.94 -18.25
N SER A 271 -25.21 -8.12 -19.26
CA SER A 271 -25.87 -8.52 -20.51
C SER A 271 -24.97 -9.35 -21.40
N ASP A 272 -23.70 -8.96 -21.53
CA ASP A 272 -22.74 -9.68 -22.38
C ASP A 272 -22.37 -11.04 -21.79
N ALA A 273 -22.21 -11.12 -20.46
CA ALA A 273 -22.00 -12.39 -19.77
C ALA A 273 -23.20 -13.37 -19.86
N ALA A 274 -24.40 -12.90 -20.24
CA ALA A 274 -25.56 -13.75 -20.49
C ALA A 274 -25.57 -14.31 -21.92
N ASP A 275 -25.10 -13.55 -22.91
CA ASP A 275 -25.03 -13.96 -24.32
C ASP A 275 -23.98 -15.05 -24.55
N ASP A 276 -22.85 -15.02 -23.85
CA ASP A 276 -21.81 -16.05 -23.91
C ASP A 276 -22.29 -17.43 -23.41
N ARG A 277 -23.39 -17.50 -22.65
CA ARG A 277 -23.97 -18.78 -22.17
C ARG A 277 -24.96 -19.42 -23.14
N ILE A 278 -25.38 -18.73 -24.17
CA ILE A 278 -26.34 -19.21 -25.17
C ILE A 278 -25.62 -19.80 -26.40
N SER A 279 -24.31 -19.64 -26.48
CA SER A 279 -23.48 -20.10 -27.61
C SER A 279 -22.80 -21.44 -27.39
N VAL A 280 -23.31 -22.32 -26.49
CA VAL A 280 -22.82 -23.70 -26.30
C VAL A 280 -23.94 -24.69 -26.58
#